data_66e75954e88c66a3ce053383128f3801
#
_entry.id   66e75954e88c66a3ce053383128f3801
#
_cell.length_a   1.000
_cell.length_b   1.000
_cell.length_c   1.000
_cell.angle_alpha   90.00
_cell.angle_beta   90.00
_cell.angle_gamma   90.00
#
_symmetry.space_group_name_H-M   'P 1'
#
loop_
_entity.id
_entity.type
_entity.pdbx_description
1 polymer ?
#
loop_
_entity_poly.entity_id
_entity_poly.type
_entity_poly.pdbx_seq_one_letter_code
_entity_poly.pdbx_strand_id
1 'polypeptide(L)'
;MTTSEFAELRRRIVDAGLLKKSIQPTVISFAINLVLLLCSISIFFLSQHIGVLLLNAVFLALIYGRFGLLTHDFGHMQVCKSTKINNLLGHICGTVVGLSYPWWKDKHNAHHAHTNHDHGDPDIDLPILAYSEAQAMRKK
;
A
#
# COMPACT_ATOMS: atom_id res chain seq x y z
N MET A 1 7.15 -8.20 -26.77
CA MET A 1 8.20 -7.17 -26.63
C MET A 1 9.54 -7.90 -26.49
N THR A 2 10.51 -7.62 -27.34
CA THR A 2 11.86 -8.19 -27.26
C THR A 2 12.67 -7.50 -26.14
N THR A 3 13.77 -8.14 -25.70
CA THR A 3 14.67 -7.57 -24.69
C THR A 3 15.25 -6.21 -25.15
N SER A 4 15.49 -6.04 -26.45
CA SER A 4 16.03 -4.78 -27.01
C SER A 4 14.98 -3.66 -27.03
N GLU A 5 13.71 -3.97 -27.35
CA GLU A 5 12.60 -3.00 -27.31
C GLU A 5 12.33 -2.52 -25.86
N PHE A 6 12.39 -3.43 -24.89
CA PHE A 6 12.28 -3.08 -23.49
C PHE A 6 13.42 -2.16 -23.02
N ALA A 7 14.65 -2.46 -23.38
CA ALA A 7 15.82 -1.64 -23.04
C ALA A 7 15.71 -0.22 -23.62
N GLU A 8 15.26 -0.11 -24.89
CA GLU A 8 15.05 1.17 -25.54
C GLU A 8 13.91 1.97 -24.87
N LEU A 9 12.77 1.34 -24.57
CA LEU A 9 11.67 1.98 -23.84
C LEU A 9 12.15 2.48 -22.48
N ARG A 10 12.86 1.66 -21.71
CA ARG A 10 13.42 2.04 -20.42
C ARG A 10 14.36 3.25 -20.54
N ARG A 11 15.22 3.28 -21.56
CA ARG A 11 16.11 4.42 -21.80
C ARG A 11 15.30 5.71 -22.02
N ARG A 12 14.28 5.69 -22.88
CA ARG A 12 13.40 6.86 -23.14
C ARG A 12 12.72 7.36 -21.88
N ILE A 13 12.23 6.46 -21.03
CA ILE A 13 11.61 6.80 -19.73
C ILE A 13 12.62 7.48 -18.80
N VAL A 14 13.85 6.95 -18.73
CA VAL A 14 14.93 7.55 -17.92
C VAL A 14 15.30 8.93 -18.43
N ASP A 15 15.50 9.07 -19.75
CA ASP A 15 15.90 10.34 -20.40
C ASP A 15 14.81 11.41 -20.26
N ALA A 16 13.54 11.00 -20.29
CA ALA A 16 12.39 11.87 -20.02
C ALA A 16 12.26 12.26 -18.52
N GLY A 17 13.09 11.70 -17.64
CA GLY A 17 13.09 12.00 -16.21
C GLY A 17 11.88 11.45 -15.44
N LEU A 18 11.10 10.53 -16.02
CA LEU A 18 9.88 9.98 -15.43
C LEU A 18 10.14 9.05 -14.23
N LEU A 19 11.39 8.60 -14.04
CA LEU A 19 11.80 7.81 -12.87
C LEU A 19 12.38 8.67 -11.73
N LYS A 20 12.31 10.00 -11.83
CA LYS A 20 12.78 10.87 -10.74
C LYS A 20 11.83 10.79 -9.55
N LYS A 21 12.40 10.44 -8.40
CA LYS A 21 11.64 10.43 -7.13
C LYS A 21 11.27 11.84 -6.71
N SER A 22 10.03 12.04 -6.29
CA SER A 22 9.55 13.31 -5.74
C SER A 22 8.94 13.06 -4.37
N ILE A 23 9.53 13.66 -3.33
CA ILE A 23 9.05 13.54 -1.96
C ILE A 23 7.86 14.47 -1.68
N GLN A 24 7.75 15.58 -2.41
CA GLN A 24 6.77 16.64 -2.12
C GLN A 24 5.31 16.16 -2.11
N PRO A 25 4.79 15.42 -3.11
CA PRO A 25 3.41 14.94 -3.08
C PRO A 25 3.14 14.01 -1.90
N THR A 26 4.13 13.19 -1.55
CA THR A 26 4.01 12.24 -0.42
C THR A 26 3.98 12.96 0.92
N VAL A 27 4.81 14.00 1.11
CA VAL A 27 4.79 14.84 2.32
C VAL A 27 3.44 15.53 2.48
N ILE A 28 2.91 16.10 1.40
CA ILE A 28 1.58 16.74 1.40
C ILE A 28 0.49 15.71 1.75
N SER A 29 0.51 14.55 1.09
CA SER A 29 -0.45 13.47 1.38
C SER A 29 -0.35 12.98 2.82
N PHE A 30 0.85 12.80 3.34
CA PHE A 30 1.06 12.40 4.74
C PHE A 30 0.52 13.47 5.72
N ALA A 31 0.81 14.76 5.49
CA ALA A 31 0.32 15.85 6.33
C ALA A 31 -1.22 15.92 6.32
N ILE A 32 -1.85 15.81 5.15
CA ILE A 32 -3.31 15.78 5.03
C ILE A 32 -3.87 14.58 5.80
N ASN A 33 -3.31 13.38 5.62
CA ASN A 33 -3.78 12.18 6.31
C ASN A 33 -3.64 12.29 7.83
N LEU A 34 -2.57 12.90 8.32
CA LEU A 34 -2.38 13.15 9.75
C LEU A 34 -3.45 14.09 10.30
N VAL A 35 -3.75 15.20 9.60
CA VAL A 35 -4.82 16.11 10.00
C VAL A 35 -6.18 15.40 10.02
N LEU A 36 -6.51 14.63 8.97
CA LEU A 36 -7.76 13.87 8.90
C LEU A 36 -7.86 12.84 10.04
N LEU A 37 -6.77 12.16 10.37
CA LEU A 37 -6.72 11.21 11.49
C LEU A 37 -6.97 11.90 12.82
N LEU A 38 -6.32 13.04 13.07
CA LEU A 38 -6.54 13.84 14.28
C LEU A 38 -7.99 14.34 14.38
N CYS A 39 -8.58 14.77 13.27
CA CYS A 39 -10.02 15.13 13.21
C CYS A 39 -10.91 13.93 13.57
N SER A 40 -10.65 12.75 12.99
CA SER A 40 -11.43 11.54 13.30
C SER A 40 -11.29 11.14 14.77
N ILE A 41 -10.11 11.19 15.34
CA ILE A 41 -9.86 10.94 16.76
C ILE A 41 -10.63 11.96 17.63
N SER A 42 -10.60 13.24 17.26
CA SER A 42 -11.34 14.28 17.98
C SER A 42 -12.86 14.04 17.95
N ILE A 43 -13.42 13.67 16.79
CA ILE A 43 -14.84 13.32 16.67
C ILE A 43 -15.17 12.15 17.58
N PHE A 44 -14.31 11.12 17.64
CA PHE A 44 -14.53 9.94 18.47
C PHE A 44 -14.64 10.30 19.96
N PHE A 45 -13.79 11.20 20.47
CA PHE A 45 -13.80 11.60 21.87
C PHE A 45 -14.85 12.66 22.22
N LEU A 46 -15.25 13.50 21.28
CA LEU A 46 -16.16 14.62 21.53
C LEU A 46 -17.64 14.28 21.27
N SER A 47 -17.92 13.27 20.44
CA SER A 47 -19.30 12.89 20.11
C SER A 47 -19.75 11.68 20.89
N GLN A 48 -21.00 11.75 21.40
CA GLN A 48 -21.69 10.60 21.99
C GLN A 48 -22.85 10.10 21.11
N HIS A 49 -23.08 10.75 19.95
CA HIS A 49 -24.17 10.40 19.05
C HIS A 49 -23.76 9.24 18.15
N ILE A 50 -24.46 8.10 18.28
CA ILE A 50 -24.09 6.86 17.56
C ILE A 50 -24.02 7.02 16.04
N GLY A 51 -24.93 7.81 15.43
CA GLY A 51 -24.90 8.08 13.99
C GLY A 51 -23.63 8.81 13.55
N VAL A 52 -23.14 9.76 14.37
CA VAL A 52 -21.87 10.46 14.12
C VAL A 52 -20.69 9.50 14.24
N LEU A 53 -20.69 8.62 15.25
CA LEU A 53 -19.61 7.63 15.43
C LEU A 53 -19.58 6.61 14.31
N LEU A 54 -20.71 6.17 13.78
CA LEU A 54 -20.79 5.28 12.62
C LEU A 54 -20.26 5.94 11.35
N LEU A 55 -20.62 7.20 11.09
CA LEU A 55 -20.06 7.97 9.98
C LEU A 55 -18.55 8.18 10.13
N ASN A 56 -18.10 8.46 11.37
CA ASN A 56 -16.68 8.60 11.67
C ASN A 56 -15.90 7.28 11.46
N ALA A 57 -16.50 6.13 11.72
CA ALA A 57 -15.88 4.84 11.43
C ALA A 57 -15.64 4.64 9.94
N VAL A 58 -16.60 5.01 9.07
CA VAL A 58 -16.42 5.01 7.62
C VAL A 58 -15.32 5.99 7.20
N PHE A 59 -15.33 7.19 7.77
CA PHE A 59 -14.30 8.20 7.52
C PHE A 59 -12.91 7.70 7.93
N LEU A 60 -12.78 7.06 9.09
CA LEU A 60 -11.52 6.47 9.57
C LEU A 60 -11.04 5.34 8.65
N ALA A 61 -11.95 4.50 8.13
CA ALA A 61 -11.60 3.46 7.18
C ALA A 61 -10.96 4.02 5.89
N LEU A 62 -11.48 5.15 5.38
CA LEU A 62 -10.89 5.84 4.23
C LEU A 62 -9.49 6.40 4.55
N ILE A 63 -9.30 6.96 5.76
CA ILE A 63 -8.00 7.45 6.22
C ILE A 63 -6.99 6.29 6.31
N TYR A 64 -7.40 5.14 6.85
CA TYR A 64 -6.56 3.95 6.93
C TYR A 64 -6.18 3.42 5.55
N GLY A 65 -7.10 3.40 4.58
CA GLY A 65 -6.79 3.07 3.18
C GLY A 65 -5.70 3.99 2.61
N ARG A 66 -5.76 5.29 2.88
CA ARG A 66 -4.75 6.26 2.45
C ARG A 66 -3.38 6.04 3.12
N PHE A 67 -3.34 5.70 4.42
CA PHE A 67 -2.09 5.29 5.08
C PHE A 67 -1.55 3.97 4.51
N GLY A 68 -2.42 3.03 4.15
CA GLY A 68 -2.07 1.79 3.45
C GLY A 68 -1.37 2.07 2.11
N LEU A 69 -1.89 3.01 1.31
CA LEU A 69 -1.25 3.46 0.05
C LEU A 69 0.12 4.10 0.29
N LEU A 70 0.27 4.93 1.33
CA LEU A 70 1.57 5.47 1.70
C LEU A 70 2.56 4.37 2.12
N THR A 71 2.10 3.39 2.90
CA THR A 71 2.89 2.20 3.28
C THR A 71 3.39 1.46 2.04
N HIS A 72 2.51 1.29 1.05
CA HIS A 72 2.82 0.66 -0.24
C HIS A 72 3.90 1.42 -1.01
N ASP A 73 3.79 2.74 -1.15
CA ASP A 73 4.75 3.57 -1.86
C ASP A 73 6.14 3.55 -1.19
N PHE A 74 6.17 3.55 0.14
CA PHE A 74 7.41 3.37 0.90
C PHE A 74 7.98 1.96 0.73
N GLY A 75 7.14 0.92 0.65
CA GLY A 75 7.53 -0.46 0.38
C GLY A 75 8.24 -0.62 -0.96
N HIS A 76 7.75 0.06 -1.97
CA HIS A 76 8.37 0.11 -3.31
C HIS A 76 9.58 1.04 -3.41
N MET A 77 10.03 1.65 -2.32
CA MET A 77 11.18 2.57 -2.31
C MET A 77 11.05 3.74 -3.29
N GLN A 78 9.81 4.17 -3.61
CA GLN A 78 9.55 5.18 -4.64
C GLN A 78 9.76 6.60 -4.16
N VAL A 79 9.61 6.86 -2.86
CA VAL A 79 9.49 8.21 -2.30
C VAL A 79 10.86 8.85 -2.07
N CYS A 80 11.70 8.20 -1.26
CA CYS A 80 13.00 8.72 -0.88
C CYS A 80 14.13 7.97 -1.59
N LYS A 81 15.30 8.63 -1.78
CA LYS A 81 16.51 7.97 -2.26
C LYS A 81 17.05 6.95 -1.24
N SER A 82 16.89 7.23 0.05
CA SER A 82 17.36 6.39 1.14
C SER A 82 16.39 5.25 1.44
N THR A 83 16.85 4.00 1.32
CA THR A 83 16.12 2.79 1.71
C THR A 83 15.75 2.81 3.20
N LYS A 84 16.66 3.30 4.06
CA LYS A 84 16.40 3.39 5.52
C LYS A 84 15.22 4.31 5.82
N ILE A 85 15.15 5.47 5.15
CA ILE A 85 14.04 6.42 5.34
C ILE A 85 12.73 5.84 4.81
N ASN A 86 12.70 5.23 3.62
CA ASN A 86 11.49 4.58 3.13
C ASN A 86 11.00 3.49 4.11
N ASN A 87 11.89 2.63 4.59
CA ASN A 87 11.51 1.60 5.55
C ASN A 87 10.97 2.19 6.86
N LEU A 88 11.63 3.22 7.42
CA LEU A 88 11.16 3.87 8.63
C LEU A 88 9.75 4.45 8.46
N LEU A 89 9.51 5.19 7.37
CA LEU A 89 8.21 5.78 7.08
C LEU A 89 7.15 4.72 6.76
N GLY A 90 7.54 3.63 6.08
CA GLY A 90 6.68 2.47 5.86
C GLY A 90 6.25 1.80 7.17
N HIS A 91 7.18 1.66 8.14
CA HIS A 91 6.85 1.16 9.48
C HIS A 91 5.88 2.10 10.20
N ILE A 92 6.11 3.41 10.18
CA ILE A 92 5.22 4.39 10.82
C ILE A 92 3.81 4.30 10.24
N CYS A 93 3.67 4.36 8.90
CA CYS A 93 2.37 4.29 8.24
C CYS A 93 1.70 2.92 8.46
N GLY A 94 2.45 1.82 8.38
CA GLY A 94 1.95 0.47 8.64
C GLY A 94 1.43 0.32 10.07
N THR A 95 2.13 0.88 11.05
CA THR A 95 1.70 0.86 12.46
C THR A 95 0.37 1.57 12.66
N VAL A 96 0.14 2.70 11.98
CA VAL A 96 -1.14 3.45 12.06
C VAL A 96 -2.32 2.56 11.66
N VAL A 97 -2.15 1.71 10.65
CA VAL A 97 -3.21 0.81 10.16
C VAL A 97 -3.18 -0.58 10.79
N GLY A 98 -2.30 -0.82 11.77
CA GLY A 98 -2.16 -2.11 12.42
C GLY A 98 -1.51 -3.19 11.55
N LEU A 99 -0.72 -2.80 10.55
CA LEU A 99 -0.07 -3.69 9.59
C LEU A 99 1.40 -3.91 9.97
N SER A 100 1.83 -5.17 10.05
CA SER A 100 3.26 -5.50 10.11
C SER A 100 3.92 -5.20 8.77
N TYR A 101 4.63 -4.07 8.69
CA TYR A 101 5.29 -3.62 7.45
C TYR A 101 6.28 -4.65 6.86
N PRO A 102 7.16 -5.32 7.64
CA PRO A 102 8.06 -6.33 7.07
C PRO A 102 7.29 -7.52 6.48
N TRP A 103 6.32 -8.07 7.23
CA TRP A 103 5.51 -9.18 6.77
C TRP A 103 4.75 -8.83 5.48
N TRP A 104 4.11 -7.67 5.45
CA TRP A 104 3.39 -7.20 4.26
C TRP A 104 4.33 -7.03 3.07
N LYS A 105 5.52 -6.46 3.29
CA LYS A 105 6.51 -6.23 2.23
C LYS A 105 7.01 -7.54 1.62
N ASP A 106 7.29 -8.55 2.44
CA ASP A 106 7.72 -9.86 1.97
C ASP A 106 6.61 -10.53 1.15
N LYS A 107 5.37 -10.52 1.66
CA LYS A 107 4.19 -11.01 0.97
C LYS A 107 3.96 -10.28 -0.36
N HIS A 108 4.04 -8.96 -0.36
CA HIS A 108 3.81 -8.12 -1.53
C HIS A 108 4.91 -8.28 -2.61
N ASN A 109 6.15 -8.45 -2.20
CA ASN A 109 7.24 -8.78 -3.12
C ASN A 109 7.04 -10.17 -3.76
N ALA A 110 6.56 -11.15 -3.00
CA ALA A 110 6.20 -12.46 -3.54
C ALA A 110 5.05 -12.37 -4.57
N HIS A 111 4.02 -11.54 -4.29
CA HIS A 111 2.98 -11.23 -5.25
C HIS A 111 3.54 -10.66 -6.55
N HIS A 112 4.43 -9.63 -6.48
CA HIS A 112 5.04 -9.05 -7.68
C HIS A 112 5.91 -10.04 -8.46
N ALA A 113 6.56 -10.98 -7.78
CA ALA A 113 7.38 -12.01 -8.43
C ALA A 113 6.53 -13.11 -9.11
N HIS A 114 5.31 -13.36 -8.62
CA HIS A 114 4.46 -14.48 -9.04
C HIS A 114 3.01 -14.06 -9.30
N THR A 115 2.78 -12.85 -9.75
CA THR A 115 1.44 -12.25 -9.95
C THR A 115 0.51 -13.20 -10.71
N ASN A 116 -0.64 -13.52 -10.13
CA ASN A 116 -1.67 -14.42 -10.63
C ASN A 116 -1.21 -15.88 -10.84
N HIS A 117 -0.10 -16.29 -10.22
CA HIS A 117 0.34 -17.68 -10.28
C HIS A 117 -0.33 -18.51 -9.18
N ASP A 118 -1.06 -19.55 -9.53
CA ASP A 118 -1.91 -20.36 -8.64
C ASP A 118 -1.19 -20.93 -7.39
N HIS A 119 0.13 -21.12 -7.44
CA HIS A 119 0.92 -21.74 -6.38
C HIS A 119 1.96 -20.80 -5.76
N GLY A 120 2.05 -19.57 -6.22
CA GLY A 120 3.14 -18.67 -5.81
C GLY A 120 2.68 -17.29 -5.38
N ASP A 121 1.46 -16.88 -5.75
CA ASP A 121 0.92 -15.57 -5.44
C ASP A 121 0.14 -15.60 -4.11
N PRO A 122 0.69 -15.01 -3.04
CA PRO A 122 0.04 -15.01 -1.73
C PRO A 122 -1.20 -14.11 -1.68
N ASP A 123 -1.44 -13.25 -2.69
CA ASP A 123 -2.61 -12.38 -2.72
C ASP A 123 -3.86 -13.06 -3.27
N ILE A 124 -3.68 -14.12 -4.06
CA ILE A 124 -4.80 -14.96 -4.55
C ILE A 124 -4.92 -16.29 -3.83
N ASP A 125 -3.97 -16.69 -2.99
CA ASP A 125 -4.07 -17.93 -2.19
C ASP A 125 -4.76 -17.66 -0.84
N LEU A 126 -6.04 -17.26 -0.93
CA LEU A 126 -6.88 -16.95 0.25
C LEU A 126 -7.60 -18.24 0.73
N PRO A 127 -7.70 -18.46 2.06
CA PRO A 127 -8.28 -19.71 2.60
C PRO A 127 -9.71 -19.99 2.15
N ILE A 128 -10.53 -18.94 1.98
CA ILE A 128 -11.98 -19.03 1.75
C ILE A 128 -12.40 -18.73 0.31
N LEU A 129 -11.47 -18.27 -0.54
CA LEU A 129 -11.78 -17.90 -1.93
C LEU A 129 -10.92 -18.73 -2.88
N ALA A 130 -11.48 -19.10 -4.03
CA ALA A 130 -10.78 -19.73 -5.13
C ALA A 130 -10.97 -18.89 -6.40
N TYR A 131 -9.87 -18.49 -7.01
CA TYR A 131 -9.85 -17.69 -8.24
C TYR A 131 -9.68 -18.55 -9.50
N SER A 132 -9.36 -19.84 -9.32
CA SER A 132 -9.26 -20.82 -10.40
C SER A 132 -9.90 -22.15 -10.01
N GLU A 133 -10.25 -22.98 -11.01
CA GLU A 133 -10.76 -24.33 -10.79
C GLU A 133 -9.74 -25.18 -10.02
N ALA A 134 -8.46 -25.07 -10.36
CA ALA A 134 -7.37 -25.75 -9.67
C ALA A 134 -7.30 -25.41 -8.18
N GLN A 135 -7.48 -24.11 -7.82
CA GLN A 135 -7.58 -23.70 -6.43
C GLN A 135 -8.83 -24.24 -5.73
N ALA A 136 -9.97 -24.24 -6.40
CA ALA A 136 -11.22 -24.76 -5.83
C ALA A 136 -11.12 -26.27 -5.54
N MET A 137 -10.46 -27.03 -6.38
CA MET A 137 -10.23 -28.46 -6.17
C MET A 137 -9.29 -28.76 -5.00
N ARG A 138 -8.31 -27.91 -4.75
CA ARG A 138 -7.37 -28.06 -3.61
C ARG A 138 -7.98 -27.71 -2.26
N LYS A 139 -8.97 -26.82 -2.23
CA LYS A 139 -9.59 -26.30 -1.00
C LYS A 139 -10.81 -27.12 -0.54
N LYS A 140 -11.08 -28.22 -1.22
CA LYS A 140 -12.07 -29.23 -0.80
C LYS A 140 -11.44 -30.21 0.18
#